data_eed568100209351ae751ebcdab02190a
#
_entry.id   eed568100209351ae751ebcdab02190a
#
_cell.length_a   1.000
_cell.length_b   1.000
_cell.length_c   1.000
_cell.angle_alpha   90.00
_cell.angle_beta   90.00
_cell.angle_gamma   90.00
#
_symmetry.space_group_name_H-M   'P 1'
#
loop_
_entity.id
_entity.type
_entity.pdbx_description
1 polymer ?
#
loop_
_entity_poly.entity_id
_entity_poly.type
_entity_poly.pdbx_seq_one_letter_code
_entity_poly.pdbx_strand_id
1 'polypeptide(L)'
;MKLSSMVRMVLSALAKPKQHIRIEAIPQGKVIDIGGGGAGVIAQVGGARVVAIDKHESEIDEARGKAPDAQWMVADATALPFADHSFDNATAFFSCMYMPGGVLKEVFRETRRVLTKGGEFWIWDAEMAPKGRAFAIRVQVGLPDKPSVNTAYGVQAKEQSAEGMGRLLQEAGFELVESTRREHWFFIRARNAV
;
A
#
# COMPACT_ATOMS: atom_id res chain seq x y z
N MET A 1 -14.35 12.27 11.80
CA MET A 1 -13.74 11.43 12.87
C MET A 1 -13.92 12.12 14.21
N LYS A 2 -14.36 11.43 15.29
CA LYS A 2 -14.57 12.06 16.60
C LYS A 2 -13.20 12.42 17.22
N LEU A 3 -13.11 13.57 17.91
CA LEU A 3 -11.88 14.05 18.58
C LEU A 3 -11.23 12.99 19.49
N SER A 4 -12.03 12.20 20.20
CA SER A 4 -11.56 11.10 21.04
C SER A 4 -10.87 9.97 20.26
N SER A 5 -11.26 9.74 19.01
CA SER A 5 -10.64 8.74 18.11
C SER A 5 -9.28 9.22 17.62
N MET A 6 -9.18 10.50 17.25
CA MET A 6 -7.93 11.11 16.80
C MET A 6 -6.88 11.15 17.91
N VAL A 7 -7.25 11.54 19.12
CA VAL A 7 -6.36 11.53 20.29
C VAL A 7 -5.83 10.11 20.57
N ARG A 8 -6.67 9.08 20.48
CA ARG A 8 -6.24 7.69 20.67
C ARG A 8 -5.26 7.22 19.60
N MET A 9 -5.46 7.62 18.33
CA MET A 9 -4.52 7.30 17.25
C MET A 9 -3.17 7.96 17.48
N VAL A 10 -3.15 9.25 17.88
CA VAL A 10 -1.90 9.95 18.22
C VAL A 10 -1.17 9.27 19.38
N LEU A 11 -1.87 8.93 20.47
CA LEU A 11 -1.29 8.20 21.59
C LEU A 11 -0.78 6.81 21.18
N SER A 12 -1.51 6.09 20.32
CA SER A 12 -1.08 4.81 19.78
C SER A 12 0.19 4.94 18.91
N ALA A 13 0.30 6.01 18.12
CA ALA A 13 1.49 6.28 17.31
C ALA A 13 2.70 6.64 18.17
N LEU A 14 2.49 7.42 19.24
CA LEU A 14 3.56 7.83 20.16
C LEU A 14 4.06 6.67 21.04
N ALA A 15 3.18 5.72 21.37
CA ALA A 15 3.51 4.57 22.20
C ALA A 15 4.40 3.53 21.47
N LYS A 16 4.51 3.60 20.15
CA LYS A 16 5.32 2.68 19.34
C LYS A 16 6.60 3.38 18.85
N PRO A 17 7.74 2.65 18.77
CA PRO A 17 8.93 3.19 18.15
C PRO A 17 8.65 3.52 16.67
N LYS A 18 9.33 4.56 16.17
CA LYS A 18 9.28 4.88 14.73
C LYS A 18 9.86 3.70 13.96
N GLN A 19 9.12 3.24 12.96
CA GLN A 19 9.56 2.16 12.09
C GLN A 19 10.43 2.71 10.98
N HIS A 20 11.48 1.96 10.62
CA HIS A 20 12.37 2.29 9.52
C HIS A 20 12.14 1.29 8.41
N ILE A 21 11.72 1.77 7.25
CA ILE A 21 11.53 0.98 6.03
C ILE A 21 12.48 1.54 4.99
N ARG A 22 13.22 0.68 4.32
CA ARG A 22 14.08 1.07 3.21
C ARG A 22 13.52 0.48 1.92
N ILE A 23 13.23 1.35 0.97
CA ILE A 23 12.85 0.97 -0.38
C ILE A 23 14.05 1.26 -1.28
N GLU A 24 14.79 0.23 -1.63
CA GLU A 24 15.96 0.36 -2.52
C GLU A 24 15.53 0.41 -3.98
N ALA A 25 14.46 -0.29 -4.32
CA ALA A 25 13.87 -0.32 -5.66
C ALA A 25 12.39 -0.70 -5.57
N ILE A 26 11.66 -0.40 -6.63
CA ILE A 26 10.32 -0.96 -6.90
C ILE A 26 10.39 -1.90 -8.11
N PRO A 27 9.37 -2.73 -8.37
CA PRO A 27 9.36 -3.61 -9.54
C PRO A 27 9.66 -2.84 -10.83
N GLN A 28 10.26 -3.51 -11.80
CA GLN A 28 10.58 -2.92 -13.10
C GLN A 28 9.33 -2.76 -13.98
N GLY A 29 9.45 -2.05 -15.11
CA GLY A 29 8.36 -1.83 -16.05
C GLY A 29 7.34 -0.81 -15.57
N LYS A 30 6.13 -0.88 -16.13
CA LYS A 30 5.00 -0.01 -15.79
C LYS A 30 4.30 -0.53 -14.55
N VAL A 31 4.21 0.32 -13.52
CA VAL A 31 3.70 -0.04 -12.19
C VAL A 31 2.39 0.71 -11.90
N ILE A 32 1.38 0.00 -11.43
CA ILE A 32 0.22 0.61 -10.78
C ILE A 32 0.41 0.63 -9.27
N ASP A 33 0.24 1.80 -8.63
CA ASP A 33 0.34 1.95 -7.17
C ASP A 33 -1.06 2.15 -6.56
N ILE A 34 -1.52 1.17 -5.81
CA ILE A 34 -2.88 1.07 -5.25
C ILE A 34 -2.99 1.85 -3.94
N GLY A 35 -3.76 2.94 -3.93
CA GLY A 35 -3.86 3.85 -2.80
C GLY A 35 -2.55 4.63 -2.60
N GLY A 36 -1.96 5.10 -3.69
CA GLY A 36 -0.64 5.74 -3.72
C GLY A 36 -0.64 7.20 -3.26
N GLY A 37 -1.78 7.77 -2.84
CA GLY A 37 -1.91 9.15 -2.39
C GLY A 37 -1.12 9.50 -1.12
N GLY A 38 -1.32 10.72 -0.60
CA GLY A 38 -0.70 11.22 0.62
C GLY A 38 0.82 11.39 0.52
N ALA A 39 1.61 10.48 1.06
CA ALA A 39 3.06 10.56 1.02
C ALA A 39 3.66 10.31 -0.37
N GLY A 40 2.96 9.61 -1.28
CA GLY A 40 3.42 9.30 -2.63
C GLY A 40 4.73 8.51 -2.68
N VAL A 41 4.98 7.64 -1.72
CA VAL A 41 6.27 6.97 -1.50
C VAL A 41 6.73 6.21 -2.74
N ILE A 42 5.88 5.38 -3.30
CA ILE A 42 6.22 4.56 -4.48
C ILE A 42 6.43 5.43 -5.71
N ALA A 43 5.55 6.42 -5.90
CA ALA A 43 5.66 7.38 -7.00
C ALA A 43 6.96 8.19 -6.95
N GLN A 44 7.44 8.54 -5.76
CA GLN A 44 8.73 9.20 -5.60
C GLN A 44 9.90 8.32 -6.03
N VAL A 45 9.82 7.01 -5.86
CA VAL A 45 10.87 6.07 -6.31
C VAL A 45 10.79 5.79 -7.81
N GLY A 46 9.57 5.55 -8.32
CA GLY A 46 9.38 5.06 -9.69
C GLY A 46 9.21 6.15 -10.75
N GLY A 47 8.86 7.37 -10.36
CA GLY A 47 8.65 8.49 -11.28
C GLY A 47 7.64 8.15 -12.39
N ALA A 48 7.98 8.48 -13.62
CA ALA A 48 7.11 8.31 -14.81
C ALA A 48 6.63 6.88 -15.08
N ARG A 49 7.27 5.86 -14.47
CA ARG A 49 6.85 4.46 -14.60
C ARG A 49 5.61 4.13 -13.75
N VAL A 50 5.25 5.00 -12.81
CA VAL A 50 4.17 4.75 -11.85
C VAL A 50 2.91 5.48 -12.26
N VAL A 51 1.82 4.73 -12.31
CA VAL A 51 0.45 5.24 -12.31
C VAL A 51 -0.10 5.03 -10.91
N ALA A 52 -0.12 6.09 -10.11
CA ALA A 52 -0.65 6.04 -8.75
C ALA A 52 -2.13 6.38 -8.75
N ILE A 53 -2.92 5.53 -8.12
CA ILE A 53 -4.35 5.75 -7.96
C ILE A 53 -4.72 5.92 -6.49
N ASP A 54 -5.68 6.78 -6.24
CA ASP A 54 -6.37 6.88 -4.96
C ASP A 54 -7.84 7.24 -5.20
N LYS A 55 -8.72 6.86 -4.29
CA LYS A 55 -10.15 7.22 -4.38
C LYS A 55 -10.42 8.65 -3.90
N HIS A 56 -9.48 9.25 -3.18
CA HIS A 56 -9.58 10.59 -2.62
C HIS A 56 -8.68 11.57 -3.38
N GLU A 57 -9.30 12.54 -4.05
CA GLU A 57 -8.59 13.59 -4.80
C GLU A 57 -7.62 14.37 -3.90
N SER A 58 -8.00 14.66 -2.65
CA SER A 58 -7.15 15.36 -1.68
C SER A 58 -5.83 14.63 -1.38
N GLU A 59 -5.83 13.28 -1.35
CA GLU A 59 -4.62 12.48 -1.17
C GLU A 59 -3.72 12.54 -2.41
N ILE A 60 -4.32 12.58 -3.60
CA ILE A 60 -3.58 12.76 -4.86
C ILE A 60 -2.95 14.15 -4.92
N ASP A 61 -3.68 15.19 -4.56
CA ASP A 61 -3.17 16.57 -4.57
C ASP A 61 -2.00 16.74 -3.61
N GLU A 62 -2.06 16.11 -2.43
CA GLU A 62 -0.93 16.09 -1.49
C GLU A 62 0.30 15.39 -2.08
N ALA A 63 0.12 14.27 -2.77
CA ALA A 63 1.21 13.44 -3.28
C ALA A 63 1.83 13.98 -4.57
N ARG A 64 1.03 14.58 -5.45
CA ARG A 64 1.46 15.06 -6.78
C ARG A 64 2.64 16.02 -6.72
N GLY A 65 2.66 16.94 -5.76
CA GLY A 65 3.77 17.87 -5.57
C GLY A 65 5.08 17.21 -5.13
N LYS A 66 5.01 16.00 -4.56
CA LYS A 66 6.18 15.23 -4.08
C LYS A 66 6.76 14.33 -5.17
N ALA A 67 5.94 13.92 -6.15
CA ALA A 67 6.35 13.08 -7.28
C ALA A 67 5.69 13.57 -8.59
N PRO A 68 6.13 14.71 -9.13
CA PRO A 68 5.51 15.33 -10.30
C PRO A 68 5.65 14.53 -11.58
N ASP A 69 6.64 13.65 -11.67
CA ASP A 69 6.88 12.81 -12.84
C ASP A 69 5.93 11.61 -12.92
N ALA A 70 5.29 11.21 -11.81
CA ALA A 70 4.34 10.10 -11.79
C ALA A 70 2.98 10.51 -12.39
N GLN A 71 2.25 9.52 -12.90
CA GLN A 71 0.88 9.71 -13.35
C GLN A 71 -0.08 9.53 -12.17
N TRP A 72 -1.06 10.43 -12.04
CA TRP A 72 -2.00 10.43 -10.92
C TRP A 72 -3.44 10.34 -11.42
N MET A 73 -4.22 9.44 -10.84
CA MET A 73 -5.62 9.24 -11.22
C MET A 73 -6.50 9.01 -10.00
N VAL A 74 -7.63 9.71 -9.93
CA VAL A 74 -8.71 9.38 -8.99
C VAL A 74 -9.43 8.15 -9.52
N ALA A 75 -9.37 7.03 -8.79
CA ALA A 75 -10.00 5.78 -9.20
C ALA A 75 -10.36 4.90 -7.99
N ASP A 76 -11.40 4.09 -8.15
CA ASP A 76 -11.74 3.03 -7.20
C ASP A 76 -10.96 1.75 -7.56
N ALA A 77 -10.16 1.27 -6.63
CA ALA A 77 -9.36 0.07 -6.84
C ALA A 77 -10.18 -1.23 -6.95
N THR A 78 -11.47 -1.19 -6.61
CA THR A 78 -12.40 -2.32 -6.79
C THR A 78 -12.93 -2.44 -8.22
N ALA A 79 -12.70 -1.40 -9.06
CA ALA A 79 -13.14 -1.36 -10.46
C ALA A 79 -12.14 -0.49 -11.25
N LEU A 80 -10.96 -1.02 -11.54
CA LEU A 80 -9.88 -0.29 -12.18
C LEU A 80 -10.22 0.08 -13.63
N PRO A 81 -10.09 1.37 -14.03
CA PRO A 81 -10.43 1.83 -15.38
C PRO A 81 -9.31 1.53 -16.39
N PHE A 82 -8.72 0.34 -16.31
CA PHE A 82 -7.65 -0.10 -17.16
C PHE A 82 -7.98 -1.44 -17.81
N ALA A 83 -7.45 -1.66 -19.01
CA ALA A 83 -7.58 -2.93 -19.70
C ALA A 83 -6.84 -4.07 -18.96
N ASP A 84 -7.24 -5.31 -19.23
CA ASP A 84 -6.52 -6.48 -18.74
C ASP A 84 -5.06 -6.42 -19.21
N HIS A 85 -4.15 -6.87 -18.35
CA HIS A 85 -2.73 -6.99 -18.64
C HIS A 85 -2.05 -5.69 -19.10
N SER A 86 -2.49 -4.54 -18.55
CA SER A 86 -1.98 -3.20 -18.92
C SER A 86 -0.82 -2.69 -18.06
N PHE A 87 -0.45 -3.46 -17.02
CA PHE A 87 0.67 -3.16 -16.14
C PHE A 87 1.58 -4.37 -15.96
N ASP A 88 2.88 -4.11 -15.88
CA ASP A 88 3.87 -5.14 -15.61
C ASP A 88 3.83 -5.57 -14.13
N ASN A 89 3.64 -4.62 -13.22
CA ASN A 89 3.64 -4.87 -11.79
C ASN A 89 2.68 -3.92 -11.03
N ALA A 90 2.38 -4.27 -9.78
CA ALA A 90 1.60 -3.46 -8.87
C ALA A 90 2.32 -3.27 -7.53
N THR A 91 1.95 -2.19 -6.84
CA THR A 91 2.39 -1.91 -5.47
C THR A 91 1.23 -1.43 -4.62
N ALA A 92 1.36 -1.61 -3.29
CA ALA A 92 0.52 -0.97 -2.29
C ALA A 92 1.38 -0.64 -1.07
N PHE A 93 1.39 0.62 -0.64
CA PHE A 93 2.21 1.06 0.47
C PHE A 93 1.33 1.66 1.58
N PHE A 94 1.07 0.89 2.64
CA PHE A 94 0.21 1.24 3.78
C PHE A 94 -1.19 1.71 3.37
N SER A 95 -1.75 1.15 2.31
CA SER A 95 -3.09 1.47 1.81
C SER A 95 -4.12 0.37 2.12
N CYS A 96 -3.73 -0.90 2.14
CA CYS A 96 -4.64 -2.01 2.42
C CYS A 96 -5.20 -1.96 3.84
N MET A 97 -4.49 -1.36 4.79
CA MET A 97 -4.96 -1.19 6.16
C MET A 97 -6.26 -0.38 6.27
N TYR A 98 -6.58 0.46 5.30
CA TYR A 98 -7.81 1.25 5.25
C TYR A 98 -8.99 0.51 4.62
N MET A 99 -8.76 -0.65 3.99
CA MET A 99 -9.75 -1.40 3.23
C MET A 99 -10.33 -2.54 4.07
N PRO A 100 -11.67 -2.68 4.17
CA PRO A 100 -12.30 -3.88 4.74
C PRO A 100 -11.94 -5.14 3.96
N GLY A 101 -11.98 -6.31 4.60
CA GLY A 101 -11.59 -7.57 3.97
C GLY A 101 -12.37 -7.93 2.69
N GLY A 102 -13.65 -7.61 2.64
CA GLY A 102 -14.47 -7.78 1.42
C GLY A 102 -13.99 -6.89 0.27
N VAL A 103 -13.61 -5.65 0.58
CA VAL A 103 -13.05 -4.70 -0.42
C VAL A 103 -11.68 -5.17 -0.90
N LEU A 104 -10.83 -5.67 0.00
CA LEU A 104 -9.51 -6.21 -0.37
C LEU A 104 -9.60 -7.35 -1.40
N LYS A 105 -10.61 -8.24 -1.28
CA LYS A 105 -10.80 -9.33 -2.25
C LYS A 105 -11.07 -8.79 -3.66
N GLU A 106 -11.91 -7.77 -3.76
CA GLU A 106 -12.20 -7.11 -5.05
C GLU A 106 -10.97 -6.39 -5.60
N VAL A 107 -10.27 -5.63 -4.75
CA VAL A 107 -9.03 -4.92 -5.13
C VAL A 107 -7.97 -5.90 -5.64
N PHE A 108 -7.76 -7.04 -4.96
CA PHE A 108 -6.77 -8.02 -5.39
C PHE A 108 -7.15 -8.70 -6.71
N ARG A 109 -8.46 -8.96 -6.92
CA ARG A 109 -8.95 -9.51 -8.19
C ARG A 109 -8.74 -8.53 -9.34
N GLU A 110 -9.09 -7.26 -9.14
CA GLU A 110 -8.88 -6.21 -10.13
C GLU A 110 -7.38 -5.94 -10.39
N THR A 111 -6.57 -5.89 -9.32
CA THR A 111 -5.11 -5.78 -9.47
C THR A 111 -4.56 -6.94 -10.30
N ARG A 112 -5.00 -8.17 -10.02
CA ARG A 112 -4.60 -9.34 -10.81
C ARG A 112 -5.03 -9.25 -12.27
N ARG A 113 -6.25 -8.78 -12.54
CA ARG A 113 -6.78 -8.60 -13.90
C ARG A 113 -5.92 -7.66 -14.73
N VAL A 114 -5.50 -6.54 -14.16
CA VAL A 114 -4.72 -5.54 -14.90
C VAL A 114 -3.23 -5.89 -15.01
N LEU A 115 -2.74 -6.85 -14.23
CA LEU A 115 -1.35 -7.31 -14.30
C LEU A 115 -1.13 -8.29 -15.43
N THR A 116 -0.02 -8.13 -16.14
CA THR A 116 0.49 -9.13 -17.07
C THR A 116 0.76 -10.46 -16.39
N LYS A 117 0.77 -11.54 -17.14
CA LYS A 117 1.21 -12.85 -16.65
C LYS A 117 2.65 -12.76 -16.15
N GLY A 118 2.91 -13.29 -14.96
CA GLY A 118 4.21 -13.21 -14.28
C GLY A 118 4.47 -11.88 -13.58
N GLY A 119 3.58 -10.89 -13.72
CA GLY A 119 3.68 -9.62 -13.02
C GLY A 119 3.55 -9.80 -11.50
N GLU A 120 4.22 -8.97 -10.75
CA GLU A 120 4.26 -9.06 -9.29
C GLU A 120 3.47 -7.94 -8.62
N PHE A 121 2.90 -8.26 -7.46
CA PHE A 121 2.25 -7.32 -6.57
C PHE A 121 3.04 -7.24 -5.26
N TRP A 122 3.62 -6.07 -4.96
CA TRP A 122 4.41 -5.81 -3.77
C TRP A 122 3.61 -4.99 -2.77
N ILE A 123 3.45 -5.51 -1.57
CA ILE A 123 2.64 -4.89 -0.50
C ILE A 123 3.50 -4.66 0.73
N TRP A 124 3.60 -3.40 1.17
CA TRP A 124 4.05 -3.02 2.51
C TRP A 124 2.83 -2.56 3.30
N ASP A 125 2.55 -3.19 4.41
CA ASP A 125 1.38 -2.79 5.19
C ASP A 125 1.52 -3.10 6.69
N ALA A 126 0.55 -2.64 7.48
CA ALA A 126 0.56 -2.73 8.92
C ALA A 126 0.28 -4.15 9.44
N GLU A 127 1.11 -4.61 10.37
CA GLU A 127 0.82 -5.78 11.20
C GLU A 127 0.00 -5.32 12.40
N MET A 128 -1.26 -5.70 12.48
CA MET A 128 -2.21 -5.26 13.52
C MET A 128 -2.81 -6.47 14.23
N ALA A 129 -2.66 -6.48 15.57
CA ALA A 129 -3.35 -7.46 16.38
C ALA A 129 -4.85 -7.11 16.50
N PRO A 130 -5.73 -8.10 16.73
CA PRO A 130 -7.18 -7.88 16.84
C PRO A 130 -7.58 -7.11 18.11
N LYS A 131 -6.64 -6.82 18.99
CA LYS A 131 -6.87 -6.14 20.29
C LYS A 131 -6.52 -4.66 20.17
N GLY A 132 -7.53 -3.81 20.32
CA GLY A 132 -7.35 -2.37 20.39
C GLY A 132 -8.48 -1.60 19.69
N ARG A 133 -8.61 -0.29 20.03
CA ARG A 133 -9.61 0.61 19.43
C ARG A 133 -9.02 1.47 18.31
N ALA A 134 -7.70 1.63 18.29
CA ALA A 134 -6.98 2.39 17.28
C ALA A 134 -5.60 1.80 17.08
N PHE A 135 -5.16 1.79 15.83
CA PHE A 135 -3.79 1.50 15.42
C PHE A 135 -3.21 2.74 14.76
N ALA A 136 -1.98 3.08 15.11
CA ALA A 136 -1.21 4.06 14.35
C ALA A 136 0.27 3.70 14.39
N ILE A 137 0.98 4.07 13.33
CA ILE A 137 2.40 3.78 13.12
C ILE A 137 3.07 5.01 12.52
N ARG A 138 4.25 5.35 13.01
CA ARG A 138 5.14 6.35 12.42
C ARG A 138 6.21 5.64 11.63
N VAL A 139 6.41 6.06 10.38
CA VAL A 139 7.36 5.42 9.46
C VAL A 139 8.33 6.45 8.92
N GLN A 140 9.61 6.10 8.93
CA GLN A 140 10.62 6.77 8.15
C GLN A 140 11.01 5.85 7.00
N VAL A 141 10.78 6.31 5.78
CA VAL A 141 11.08 5.55 4.57
C VAL A 141 12.33 6.10 3.93
N GLY A 142 13.39 5.31 3.91
CA GLY A 142 14.58 5.60 3.13
C GLY A 142 14.31 5.33 1.66
N LEU A 143 14.54 6.32 0.81
CA LEU A 143 14.40 6.22 -0.65
C LEU A 143 15.79 6.18 -1.29
N PRO A 144 15.95 5.57 -2.48
CA PRO A 144 17.20 5.64 -3.23
C PRO A 144 17.45 7.08 -3.70
N ASP A 145 18.64 7.56 -3.48
CA ASP A 145 19.15 8.86 -3.96
C ASP A 145 18.27 10.09 -3.64
N LYS A 146 17.40 9.97 -2.63
CA LYS A 146 16.47 11.01 -2.17
C LYS A 146 16.44 11.10 -0.64
N PRO A 147 16.06 12.26 -0.08
CA PRO A 147 15.81 12.37 1.35
C PRO A 147 14.74 11.37 1.83
N SER A 148 14.89 10.89 3.05
CA SER A 148 13.90 10.01 3.66
C SER A 148 12.56 10.71 3.84
N VAL A 149 11.47 10.00 3.58
CA VAL A 149 10.10 10.43 3.82
C VAL A 149 9.70 10.05 5.25
N ASN A 150 9.21 11.03 6.03
CA ASN A 150 8.58 10.77 7.31
C ASN A 150 7.07 10.86 7.16
N THR A 151 6.36 9.80 7.52
CA THR A 151 4.91 9.72 7.42
C THR A 151 4.33 8.98 8.61
N ALA A 152 3.01 9.05 8.77
CA ALA A 152 2.28 8.32 9.80
C ALA A 152 0.96 7.82 9.23
N TYR A 153 0.59 6.61 9.61
CA TYR A 153 -0.64 5.98 9.21
C TYR A 153 -1.46 5.65 10.45
N GLY A 154 -2.78 5.79 10.36
CA GLY A 154 -3.65 5.51 11.49
C GLY A 154 -5.04 5.08 11.04
N VAL A 155 -5.56 4.04 11.68
CA VAL A 155 -6.86 3.45 11.36
C VAL A 155 -7.54 2.94 12.63
N GLN A 156 -8.86 2.77 12.58
CA GLN A 156 -9.53 1.97 13.60
C GLN A 156 -8.96 0.54 13.56
N ALA A 157 -8.48 0.04 14.69
CA ALA A 157 -7.81 -1.25 14.73
C ALA A 157 -8.74 -2.38 14.28
N LYS A 158 -8.22 -3.21 13.41
CA LYS A 158 -8.82 -4.47 12.92
C LYS A 158 -7.74 -5.54 12.90
N GLU A 159 -8.14 -6.78 12.80
CA GLU A 159 -7.16 -7.83 12.53
C GLU A 159 -6.60 -7.69 11.12
N GLN A 160 -5.29 -7.55 11.02
CA GLN A 160 -4.55 -7.59 9.76
C GLN A 160 -3.15 -8.13 10.02
N SER A 161 -2.78 -9.16 9.30
CA SER A 161 -1.48 -9.80 9.43
C SER A 161 -0.93 -10.20 8.06
N ALA A 162 0.39 -10.41 7.99
CA ALA A 162 1.03 -10.96 6.81
C ALA A 162 0.40 -12.27 6.35
N GLU A 163 0.06 -13.17 7.28
CA GLU A 163 -0.58 -14.45 6.99
C GLU A 163 -2.00 -14.28 6.44
N GLY A 164 -2.80 -13.39 7.07
CA GLY A 164 -4.15 -13.09 6.60
C GLY A 164 -4.15 -12.46 5.21
N MET A 165 -3.23 -11.52 4.97
CA MET A 165 -3.04 -10.89 3.67
C MET A 165 -2.62 -11.90 2.61
N GLY A 166 -1.67 -12.79 2.95
CA GLY A 166 -1.23 -13.86 2.06
C GLY A 166 -2.36 -14.80 1.64
N ARG A 167 -3.25 -15.19 2.58
CA ARG A 167 -4.44 -16.02 2.25
C ARG A 167 -5.36 -15.29 1.27
N LEU A 168 -5.63 -13.99 1.48
CA LEU A 168 -6.48 -13.21 0.57
C LEU A 168 -5.88 -13.08 -0.83
N LEU A 169 -4.56 -12.93 -0.94
CA LEU A 169 -3.85 -12.91 -2.21
C LEU A 169 -3.97 -14.27 -2.93
N GLN A 170 -3.78 -15.38 -2.22
CA GLN A 170 -3.93 -16.72 -2.77
C GLN A 170 -5.38 -16.99 -3.23
N GLU A 171 -6.38 -16.56 -2.45
CA GLU A 171 -7.80 -16.64 -2.84
C GLU A 171 -8.11 -15.83 -4.10
N ALA A 172 -7.36 -14.72 -4.34
CA ALA A 172 -7.45 -13.93 -5.56
C ALA A 172 -6.66 -14.52 -6.74
N GLY A 173 -5.92 -15.62 -6.54
CA GLY A 173 -5.17 -16.32 -7.58
C GLY A 173 -3.71 -15.89 -7.74
N PHE A 174 -3.14 -15.19 -6.75
CA PHE A 174 -1.71 -14.93 -6.71
C PHE A 174 -0.93 -16.08 -6.06
N GLU A 175 0.31 -16.27 -6.51
CA GLU A 175 1.31 -17.10 -5.85
C GLU A 175 2.17 -16.25 -4.91
N LEU A 176 2.35 -16.68 -3.66
CA LEU A 176 3.24 -15.99 -2.74
C LEU A 176 4.70 -16.30 -3.08
N VAL A 177 5.49 -15.26 -3.34
CA VAL A 177 6.92 -15.36 -3.64
C VAL A 177 7.76 -15.09 -2.39
N GLU A 178 7.35 -14.09 -1.60
CA GLU A 178 8.06 -13.66 -0.40
C GLU A 178 7.07 -13.11 0.63
N SER A 179 7.34 -13.37 1.90
CA SER A 179 6.62 -12.74 3.01
C SER A 179 7.59 -12.48 4.15
N THR A 180 7.77 -11.21 4.48
CA THR A 180 8.61 -10.76 5.60
C THR A 180 7.74 -10.05 6.62
N ARG A 181 7.74 -10.53 7.87
CA ARG A 181 7.00 -9.94 8.99
C ARG A 181 7.94 -9.19 9.92
N ARG A 182 7.48 -8.03 10.40
CA ARG A 182 8.07 -7.25 11.48
C ARG A 182 7.04 -7.04 12.58
N GLU A 183 7.43 -6.46 13.69
CA GLU A 183 6.52 -6.27 14.84
C GLU A 183 5.27 -5.46 14.50
N HIS A 184 5.39 -4.44 13.64
CA HIS A 184 4.30 -3.49 13.36
C HIS A 184 3.99 -3.34 11.87
N TRP A 185 4.69 -4.04 10.99
CA TRP A 185 4.46 -4.02 9.55
C TRP A 185 4.96 -5.31 8.91
N PHE A 186 4.54 -5.54 7.68
CA PHE A 186 5.00 -6.65 6.86
C PHE A 186 5.27 -6.21 5.42
N PHE A 187 6.02 -7.02 4.70
CA PHE A 187 6.20 -6.96 3.26
C PHE A 187 5.80 -8.30 2.65
N ILE A 188 5.03 -8.24 1.57
CA ILE A 188 4.65 -9.40 0.77
C ILE A 188 4.96 -9.12 -0.69
N ARG A 189 5.52 -10.12 -1.37
CA ARG A 189 5.64 -10.17 -2.80
C ARG A 189 4.85 -11.35 -3.32
N ALA A 190 3.89 -11.10 -4.19
CA ALA A 190 3.02 -12.12 -4.79
C ALA A 190 3.06 -11.99 -6.31
N ARG A 191 2.91 -13.10 -7.03
CA ARG A 191 3.02 -13.16 -8.49
C ARG A 191 1.69 -13.56 -9.11
N ASN A 192 1.30 -12.90 -10.21
CA ASN A 192 0.24 -13.34 -11.09
C ASN A 192 0.73 -14.54 -11.91
N ALA A 193 0.43 -15.75 -11.43
CA ALA A 193 0.99 -17.00 -12.00
C ALA A 193 0.30 -17.45 -13.30
N VAL A 194 -0.89 -16.91 -13.64
CA VAL A 194 -1.71 -17.38 -14.78
C VAL A 194 -2.12 -16.22 -15.67
#